data_2bc51a7fb91053814ddb118618d97d2e
#
_entry.id   2bc51a7fb91053814ddb118618d97d2e
#
_cell.length_a   1.000
_cell.length_b   1.000
_cell.length_c   1.000
_cell.angle_alpha   90.00
_cell.angle_beta   90.00
_cell.angle_gamma   90.00
#
_symmetry.space_group_name_H-M   'P 1'
#
loop_
_entity.id
_entity.type
_entity.pdbx_description
1 polymer ?
#
loop_
_entity_poly.entity_id
_entity_poly.type
_entity_poly.pdbx_seq_one_letter_code
_entity_poly.pdbx_strand_id
1 'polypeptide(L)'
;MKRAQIDAFCGCRETLYQRIVFFAAPAILLAGIVYVAVRYAQLPAEIPSHYNFYGEIDGYGSRGTLWITPVIGILCDALMLAVSFFPQTWNVGTSVTVFNRALVYRRVRDLIADIRLSTAVMFTAIAVWQTALTPTFPWGMGVLIGVCCTAPLVRFFVRLAMKK
;
A
#
# COMPACT_ATOMS: atom_id res chain seq x y z
N MET A 1 7.93 -7.38 18.54
CA MET A 1 7.16 -8.31 19.42
C MET A 1 6.76 -9.57 18.65
N LYS A 2 6.62 -10.74 19.33
CA LYS A 2 6.02 -11.94 18.71
C LYS A 2 4.51 -11.76 18.54
N ARG A 3 3.90 -12.41 17.54
CA ARG A 3 2.43 -12.28 17.26
C ARG A 3 1.56 -12.51 18.50
N ALA A 4 1.84 -13.54 19.29
CA ALA A 4 1.09 -13.81 20.52
C ALA A 4 1.14 -12.65 21.53
N GLN A 5 2.27 -11.95 21.61
CA GLN A 5 2.42 -10.79 22.49
C GLN A 5 1.64 -9.58 21.97
N ILE A 6 1.58 -9.42 20.63
CA ILE A 6 0.77 -8.37 19.98
C ILE A 6 -0.72 -8.63 20.23
N ASP A 7 -1.17 -9.88 20.06
CA ASP A 7 -2.57 -10.27 20.31
C ASP A 7 -2.97 -10.03 21.77
N ALA A 8 -2.11 -10.39 22.71
CA ALA A 8 -2.34 -10.14 24.13
C ALA A 8 -2.36 -8.64 24.45
N PHE A 9 -1.43 -7.85 23.87
CA PHE A 9 -1.41 -6.40 24.02
C PHE A 9 -2.66 -5.74 23.45
N CYS A 10 -3.11 -6.14 22.27
CA CYS A 10 -4.29 -5.58 21.61
C CYS A 10 -5.62 -6.08 22.22
N GLY A 11 -5.60 -7.16 22.99
CA GLY A 11 -6.80 -7.82 23.50
C GLY A 11 -7.65 -8.49 22.41
N CYS A 12 -7.08 -8.72 21.22
CA CYS A 12 -7.77 -9.36 20.09
C CYS A 12 -6.80 -10.18 19.24
N ARG A 13 -7.30 -11.31 18.70
CA ARG A 13 -6.53 -12.12 17.76
C ARG A 13 -6.51 -11.49 16.36
N GLU A 14 -5.45 -11.83 15.62
CA GLU A 14 -5.34 -11.53 14.19
C GLU A 14 -6.52 -12.14 13.42
N THR A 15 -7.12 -11.37 12.51
CA THR A 15 -8.19 -11.83 11.64
C THR A 15 -7.63 -12.59 10.43
N LEU A 16 -8.47 -13.42 9.78
CA LEU A 16 -8.10 -14.08 8.52
C LEU A 16 -7.71 -13.04 7.44
N TYR A 17 -8.43 -11.93 7.35
CA TYR A 17 -8.13 -10.83 6.44
C TYR A 17 -6.71 -10.27 6.67
N GLN A 18 -6.37 -9.93 7.91
CA GLN A 18 -5.04 -9.40 8.25
C GLN A 18 -3.93 -10.41 7.92
N ARG A 19 -4.17 -11.71 8.14
CA ARG A 19 -3.25 -12.77 7.80
C ARG A 19 -3.08 -12.93 6.28
N ILE A 20 -4.17 -12.88 5.52
CA ILE A 20 -4.11 -12.92 4.05
C ILE A 20 -3.28 -11.74 3.54
N VAL A 21 -3.57 -10.51 3.98
CA VAL A 21 -2.84 -9.31 3.53
C VAL A 21 -1.37 -9.35 3.93
N PHE A 22 -1.03 -9.94 5.08
CA PHE A 22 0.35 -10.10 5.52
C PHE A 22 1.24 -10.77 4.45
N PHE A 23 0.71 -11.75 3.72
CA PHE A 23 1.40 -12.44 2.64
C PHE A 23 1.09 -11.87 1.26
N ALA A 24 -0.14 -11.41 1.02
CA ALA A 24 -0.58 -10.93 -0.28
C ALA A 24 0.11 -9.62 -0.69
N ALA A 25 0.28 -8.67 0.23
CA ALA A 25 0.91 -7.39 -0.10
C ALA A 25 2.35 -7.56 -0.64
N PRO A 26 3.28 -8.23 0.06
CA PRO A 26 4.61 -8.45 -0.47
C PRO A 26 4.62 -9.35 -1.72
N ALA A 27 3.69 -10.31 -1.86
CA ALA A 27 3.58 -11.15 -3.05
C ALA A 27 3.17 -10.33 -4.29
N ILE A 28 2.23 -9.38 -4.15
CA ILE A 28 1.83 -8.46 -5.22
C ILE A 28 3.01 -7.57 -5.64
N LEU A 29 3.75 -7.00 -4.70
CA LEU A 29 4.93 -6.20 -4.99
C LEU A 29 6.01 -7.02 -5.71
N LEU A 30 6.27 -8.24 -5.24
CA LEU A 30 7.23 -9.14 -5.87
C LEU A 30 6.81 -9.48 -7.31
N ALA A 31 5.53 -9.75 -7.54
CA ALA A 31 5.02 -9.99 -8.90
C ALA A 31 5.24 -8.78 -9.82
N GLY A 32 5.02 -7.54 -9.31
CA GLY A 32 5.31 -6.31 -10.03
C GLY A 32 6.79 -6.16 -10.39
N ILE A 33 7.70 -6.47 -9.45
CA ILE A 33 9.15 -6.46 -9.67
C ILE A 33 9.55 -7.44 -10.76
N VAL A 34 9.07 -8.68 -10.66
CA VAL A 34 9.35 -9.72 -11.66
C VAL A 34 8.86 -9.29 -13.04
N TYR A 35 7.64 -8.72 -13.12
CA TYR A 35 7.10 -8.20 -14.37
C TYR A 35 7.98 -7.10 -14.97
N VAL A 36 8.37 -6.10 -14.18
CA VAL A 36 9.27 -5.02 -14.62
C VAL A 36 10.61 -5.60 -15.09
N ALA A 37 11.20 -6.55 -14.35
CA ALA A 37 12.46 -7.19 -14.70
C ALA A 37 12.40 -7.90 -16.07
N VAL A 38 11.33 -8.64 -16.31
CA VAL A 38 11.11 -9.34 -17.59
C VAL A 38 10.95 -8.34 -18.75
N ARG A 39 10.24 -7.23 -18.52
CA ARG A 39 10.02 -6.20 -19.54
C ARG A 39 11.24 -5.33 -19.78
N TYR A 40 12.08 -5.14 -18.78
CA TYR A 40 13.19 -4.17 -18.76
C TYR A 40 14.14 -4.28 -19.97
N ALA A 41 14.49 -5.50 -20.38
CA ALA A 41 15.40 -5.73 -21.50
C ALA A 41 14.80 -5.32 -22.87
N GLN A 42 13.46 -5.27 -22.96
CA GLN A 42 12.72 -4.96 -24.19
C GLN A 42 12.44 -3.46 -24.35
N LEU A 43 12.71 -2.65 -23.30
CA LEU A 43 12.42 -1.23 -23.28
C LEU A 43 13.57 -0.41 -23.89
N PRO A 44 13.27 0.73 -24.54
CA PRO A 44 14.29 1.66 -25.04
C PRO A 44 15.13 2.24 -23.88
N ALA A 45 16.27 2.84 -24.20
CA ALA A 45 17.15 3.43 -23.21
C ALA A 45 16.52 4.62 -22.49
N GLU A 46 15.68 5.38 -23.19
CA GLU A 46 14.90 6.50 -22.68
C GLU A 46 13.40 6.17 -22.73
N ILE A 47 12.70 6.52 -21.66
CA ILE A 47 11.27 6.29 -21.48
C ILE A 47 10.58 7.55 -20.98
N PRO A 48 9.25 7.71 -21.17
CA PRO A 48 8.48 8.77 -20.51
C PRO A 48 8.65 8.67 -18.98
N SER A 49 9.07 9.76 -18.36
CA SER A 49 9.31 9.82 -16.91
C SER A 49 8.43 10.84 -16.20
N HIS A 50 7.86 11.79 -16.93
CA HIS A 50 6.96 12.79 -16.40
C HIS A 50 5.80 13.08 -17.37
N TYR A 51 4.63 13.40 -16.80
CA TYR A 51 3.43 13.79 -17.52
C TYR A 51 2.91 15.10 -16.91
N ASN A 52 2.54 16.05 -17.77
CA ASN A 52 1.97 17.32 -17.34
C ASN A 52 0.54 17.15 -16.79
N PHE A 53 -0.05 18.25 -16.32
CA PHE A 53 -1.43 18.24 -15.81
C PHE A 53 -2.49 17.77 -16.81
N TYR A 54 -2.24 17.92 -18.10
CA TYR A 54 -3.14 17.45 -19.18
C TYR A 54 -2.92 15.97 -19.53
N GLY A 55 -1.96 15.32 -18.86
CA GLY A 55 -1.63 13.92 -19.11
C GLY A 55 -0.71 13.69 -20.32
N GLU A 56 -0.09 14.74 -20.87
CA GLU A 56 0.86 14.66 -21.96
C GLU A 56 2.27 14.48 -21.44
N ILE A 57 3.12 13.75 -22.18
CA ILE A 57 4.52 13.56 -21.82
C ILE A 57 5.24 14.92 -21.94
N ASP A 58 5.86 15.38 -20.88
CA ASP A 58 6.69 16.59 -20.83
C ASP A 58 8.11 16.32 -20.29
N GLY A 59 8.44 15.05 -20.02
CA GLY A 59 9.77 14.64 -19.61
C GLY A 59 10.10 13.19 -19.96
N TYR A 60 11.35 12.97 -20.36
CA TYR A 60 11.92 11.66 -20.62
C TYR A 60 13.08 11.39 -19.65
N GLY A 61 13.34 10.16 -19.36
CA GLY A 61 14.43 9.73 -18.49
C GLY A 61 14.95 8.34 -18.83
N SER A 62 16.06 7.97 -18.21
CA SER A 62 16.63 6.64 -18.39
C SER A 62 15.62 5.56 -17.95
N ARG A 63 15.55 4.44 -18.70
CA ARG A 63 14.75 3.26 -18.27
C ARG A 63 15.07 2.76 -16.86
N GLY A 64 16.25 3.12 -16.30
CA GLY A 64 16.61 2.81 -14.92
C GLY A 64 15.65 3.43 -13.90
N THR A 65 14.94 4.51 -14.23
CA THR A 65 13.95 5.15 -13.35
C THR A 65 12.75 4.25 -13.05
N LEU A 66 12.48 3.23 -13.86
CA LEU A 66 11.43 2.24 -13.61
C LEU A 66 11.57 1.53 -12.26
N TRP A 67 12.80 1.38 -11.76
CA TRP A 67 13.05 0.72 -10.48
C TRP A 67 12.68 1.57 -9.26
N ILE A 68 12.52 2.87 -9.44
CA ILE A 68 12.15 3.79 -8.34
C ILE A 68 10.78 3.40 -7.76
N THR A 69 9.79 3.16 -8.62
CA THR A 69 8.41 2.85 -8.20
C THR A 69 8.32 1.57 -7.35
N PRO A 70 8.82 0.40 -7.80
CA PRO A 70 8.78 -0.80 -6.98
C PRO A 70 9.63 -0.72 -5.72
N VAL A 71 10.78 0.00 -5.75
CA VAL A 71 11.61 0.20 -4.55
C VAL A 71 10.85 1.00 -3.50
N ILE A 72 10.19 2.10 -3.88
CA ILE A 72 9.36 2.89 -2.96
C ILE A 72 8.21 2.03 -2.41
N GLY A 73 7.55 1.23 -3.27
CA GLY A 73 6.49 0.33 -2.84
C GLY A 73 6.93 -0.67 -1.77
N ILE A 74 8.12 -1.28 -1.93
CA ILE A 74 8.70 -2.18 -0.93
C ILE A 74 9.00 -1.45 0.37
N LEU A 75 9.63 -0.27 0.29
CA LEU A 75 9.98 0.51 1.48
C LEU A 75 8.73 0.92 2.26
N CYS A 76 7.66 1.34 1.57
CA CYS A 76 6.38 1.68 2.21
C CYS A 76 5.74 0.45 2.87
N ASP A 77 5.69 -0.71 2.19
CA ASP A 77 5.14 -1.93 2.78
C ASP A 77 5.96 -2.40 3.98
N ALA A 78 7.30 -2.38 3.87
CA ALA A 78 8.21 -2.75 4.96
C ALA A 78 8.05 -1.84 6.17
N LEU A 79 7.89 -0.53 5.97
CA LEU A 79 7.62 0.43 7.04
C LEU A 79 6.29 0.13 7.73
N MET A 80 5.21 -0.07 6.97
CA MET A 80 3.90 -0.41 7.54
C MET A 80 3.91 -1.77 8.23
N LEU A 81 4.65 -2.73 7.68
CA LEU A 81 4.88 -4.02 8.33
C LEU A 81 5.62 -3.85 9.66
N ALA A 82 6.69 -3.04 9.69
CA ALA A 82 7.42 -2.76 10.92
C ALA A 82 6.50 -2.12 11.98
N VAL A 83 5.73 -1.09 11.61
CA VAL A 83 4.75 -0.44 12.49
C VAL A 83 3.76 -1.46 13.08
N SER A 84 3.35 -2.46 12.30
CA SER A 84 2.41 -3.49 12.77
C SER A 84 2.92 -4.34 13.94
N PHE A 85 4.23 -4.41 14.15
CA PHE A 85 4.86 -5.14 15.27
C PHE A 85 4.99 -4.33 16.57
N PHE A 86 4.68 -3.02 16.54
CA PHE A 86 4.84 -2.11 17.67
C PHE A 86 3.53 -1.40 18.06
N PRO A 87 2.48 -2.14 18.50
CA PRO A 87 1.16 -1.56 18.78
C PRO A 87 1.18 -0.52 19.91
N GLN A 88 2.21 -0.51 20.75
CA GLN A 88 2.40 0.49 21.81
C GLN A 88 2.69 1.89 21.25
N THR A 89 3.15 2.02 20.01
CA THR A 89 3.47 3.31 19.37
C THR A 89 2.29 3.88 18.58
N TRP A 90 1.18 3.12 18.44
CA TRP A 90 0.07 3.57 17.63
C TRP A 90 -0.70 4.70 18.31
N ASN A 91 -0.80 5.83 17.63
CA ASN A 91 -1.73 6.89 18.05
C ASN A 91 -3.16 6.50 17.63
N VAL A 92 -3.95 6.06 18.58
CA VAL A 92 -5.31 5.57 18.31
C VAL A 92 -6.39 6.65 18.34
N GLY A 93 -6.00 7.90 18.65
CA GLY A 93 -6.91 9.07 18.60
C GLY A 93 -8.09 9.04 19.58
N THR A 94 -8.13 8.09 20.52
CA THR A 94 -9.19 7.93 21.52
C THR A 94 -8.65 7.32 22.79
N SER A 95 -9.37 7.55 23.91
CA SER A 95 -9.03 6.89 25.17
C SER A 95 -9.30 5.38 25.08
N VAL A 96 -8.25 4.59 25.33
CA VAL A 96 -8.34 3.13 25.37
C VAL A 96 -8.69 2.67 26.78
N THR A 97 -9.84 2.02 26.92
CA THR A 97 -10.33 1.42 28.17
C THR A 97 -10.28 -0.10 28.06
N VAL A 98 -10.45 -0.78 29.19
CA VAL A 98 -10.54 -2.25 29.20
C VAL A 98 -11.69 -2.75 28.30
N PHE A 99 -12.79 -1.98 28.24
CA PHE A 99 -14.00 -2.34 27.49
C PHE A 99 -13.89 -2.14 25.98
N ASN A 100 -13.13 -1.13 25.52
CA ASN A 100 -13.03 -0.81 24.08
C ASN A 100 -11.69 -1.24 23.43
N ARG A 101 -10.74 -1.72 24.22
CA ARG A 101 -9.37 -2.03 23.78
C ARG A 101 -9.34 -2.94 22.55
N ALA A 102 -10.01 -4.09 22.62
CA ALA A 102 -10.02 -5.07 21.54
C ALA A 102 -10.59 -4.48 20.24
N LEU A 103 -11.65 -3.66 20.33
CA LEU A 103 -12.28 -3.02 19.20
C LEU A 103 -11.38 -1.95 18.56
N VAL A 104 -10.79 -1.08 19.36
CA VAL A 104 -9.92 0.00 18.89
C VAL A 104 -8.70 -0.58 18.18
N TYR A 105 -7.99 -1.51 18.83
CA TYR A 105 -6.78 -2.11 18.22
C TYR A 105 -7.09 -2.96 16.99
N ARG A 106 -8.23 -3.64 16.93
CA ARG A 106 -8.67 -4.36 15.73
C ARG A 106 -8.86 -3.42 14.55
N ARG A 107 -9.49 -2.25 14.76
CA ARG A 107 -9.68 -1.23 13.71
C ARG A 107 -8.37 -0.68 13.18
N VAL A 108 -7.40 -0.43 14.06
CA VAL A 108 -6.07 0.03 13.63
C VAL A 108 -5.31 -1.07 12.88
N ARG A 109 -5.40 -2.32 13.31
CA ARG A 109 -4.81 -3.46 12.57
C ARG A 109 -5.44 -3.62 11.19
N ASP A 110 -6.76 -3.43 11.06
CA ASP A 110 -7.44 -3.46 9.77
C ASP A 110 -6.97 -2.28 8.90
N LEU A 111 -6.84 -1.07 9.45
CA LEU A 111 -6.31 0.09 8.73
C LEU A 111 -4.90 -0.15 8.20
N ILE A 112 -4.00 -0.68 9.02
CA ILE A 112 -2.63 -1.02 8.59
C ILE A 112 -2.66 -2.04 7.46
N ALA A 113 -3.52 -3.07 7.55
CA ALA A 113 -3.67 -4.06 6.50
C ALA A 113 -4.22 -3.43 5.21
N ASP A 114 -5.24 -2.58 5.31
CA ASP A 114 -5.82 -1.86 4.17
C ASP A 114 -4.78 -0.97 3.48
N ILE A 115 -3.98 -0.21 4.24
CA ILE A 115 -2.91 0.64 3.70
C ILE A 115 -1.87 -0.23 2.98
N ARG A 116 -1.42 -1.33 3.57
CA ARG A 116 -0.44 -2.23 2.97
C ARG A 116 -0.95 -2.81 1.64
N LEU A 117 -2.20 -3.30 1.61
CA LEU A 117 -2.79 -3.86 0.40
C LEU A 117 -2.94 -2.79 -0.69
N SER A 118 -3.47 -1.62 -0.34
CA SER A 118 -3.64 -0.50 -1.28
C SER A 118 -2.29 -0.01 -1.83
N THR A 119 -1.27 0.10 -0.97
CA THR A 119 0.09 0.45 -1.38
C THR A 119 0.66 -0.57 -2.37
N ALA A 120 0.54 -1.86 -2.06
CA ALA A 120 1.04 -2.92 -2.93
C ALA A 120 0.35 -2.91 -4.31
N VAL A 121 -0.98 -2.78 -4.35
CA VAL A 121 -1.75 -2.69 -5.60
C VAL A 121 -1.36 -1.44 -6.38
N MET A 122 -1.31 -0.28 -5.74
CA MET A 122 -1.02 1.00 -6.38
C MET A 122 0.39 1.00 -7.01
N PHE A 123 1.43 0.69 -6.24
CA PHE A 123 2.80 0.72 -6.75
C PHE A 123 3.06 -0.34 -7.82
N THR A 124 2.44 -1.53 -7.69
CA THR A 124 2.52 -2.56 -8.73
C THR A 124 1.84 -2.09 -10.02
N ALA A 125 0.64 -1.52 -9.92
CA ALA A 125 -0.08 -1.03 -11.09
C ALA A 125 0.68 0.10 -11.80
N ILE A 126 1.25 1.05 -11.05
CA ILE A 126 2.08 2.13 -11.62
C ILE A 126 3.33 1.52 -12.29
N ALA A 127 4.04 0.60 -11.65
CA ALA A 127 5.23 -0.02 -12.20
C ALA A 127 4.93 -0.79 -13.50
N VAL A 128 3.83 -1.55 -13.54
CA VAL A 128 3.37 -2.25 -14.74
C VAL A 128 3.02 -1.26 -15.85
N TRP A 129 2.24 -0.22 -15.53
CA TRP A 129 1.85 0.81 -16.50
C TRP A 129 3.06 1.54 -17.10
N GLN A 130 4.05 1.90 -16.29
CA GLN A 130 5.27 2.58 -16.78
C GLN A 130 5.97 1.78 -17.91
N THR A 131 5.85 0.45 -17.91
CA THR A 131 6.43 -0.39 -18.98
C THR A 131 5.62 -0.36 -20.28
N ALA A 132 4.40 0.17 -20.28
CA ALA A 132 3.55 0.25 -21.46
C ALA A 132 3.89 1.43 -22.37
N LEU A 133 4.70 2.40 -21.89
CA LEU A 133 5.16 3.59 -22.62
C LEU A 133 4.01 4.35 -23.31
N THR A 134 2.91 4.52 -22.61
CA THR A 134 1.72 5.18 -23.18
C THR A 134 2.00 6.66 -23.48
N PRO A 135 1.48 7.19 -24.60
CA PRO A 135 1.70 8.59 -24.97
C PRO A 135 0.97 9.59 -24.05
N THR A 136 -0.02 9.11 -23.30
CA THR A 136 -0.80 9.92 -22.37
C THR A 136 -0.98 9.19 -21.05
N PHE A 137 -1.11 9.97 -19.97
CA PHE A 137 -1.45 9.43 -18.66
C PHE A 137 -2.89 8.89 -18.65
N PRO A 138 -3.15 7.61 -18.38
CA PRO A 138 -4.50 7.07 -18.42
C PRO A 138 -5.32 7.52 -17.20
N TRP A 139 -6.48 8.12 -17.43
CA TRP A 139 -7.40 8.55 -16.37
C TRP A 139 -7.73 7.46 -15.35
N GLY A 140 -7.84 6.21 -15.81
CA GLY A 140 -8.06 5.05 -14.93
C GLY A 140 -6.97 4.86 -13.90
N MET A 141 -5.70 5.20 -14.22
CA MET A 141 -4.59 5.17 -13.27
C MET A 141 -4.77 6.23 -12.18
N GLY A 142 -5.18 7.45 -12.56
CA GLY A 142 -5.50 8.51 -11.59
C GLY A 142 -6.62 8.10 -10.63
N VAL A 143 -7.68 7.49 -11.15
CA VAL A 143 -8.78 6.94 -10.32
C VAL A 143 -8.27 5.85 -9.39
N LEU A 144 -7.46 4.91 -9.88
CA LEU A 144 -6.87 3.85 -9.05
C LEU A 144 -6.05 4.41 -7.90
N ILE A 145 -5.15 5.37 -8.18
CA ILE A 145 -4.33 6.04 -7.17
C ILE A 145 -5.24 6.72 -6.13
N GLY A 146 -6.24 7.48 -6.58
CA GLY A 146 -7.21 8.16 -5.71
C GLY A 146 -7.94 7.17 -4.79
N VAL A 147 -8.43 6.06 -5.33
CA VAL A 147 -9.10 5.01 -4.55
C VAL A 147 -8.14 4.36 -3.55
N CYS A 148 -6.94 3.98 -3.98
CA CYS A 148 -5.95 3.36 -3.09
C CYS A 148 -5.54 4.29 -1.93
N CYS A 149 -5.48 5.60 -2.15
CA CYS A 149 -5.15 6.57 -1.10
C CYS A 149 -6.32 6.84 -0.15
N THR A 150 -7.57 6.81 -0.64
CA THR A 150 -8.73 7.25 0.16
C THR A 150 -9.51 6.10 0.79
N ALA A 151 -9.65 4.96 0.12
CA ALA A 151 -10.48 3.85 0.59
C ALA A 151 -10.11 3.32 1.99
N PRO A 152 -8.81 3.14 2.36
CA PRO A 152 -8.43 2.73 3.70
C PRO A 152 -8.92 3.69 4.78
N LEU A 153 -8.79 5.00 4.53
CA LEU A 153 -9.19 6.03 5.47
C LEU A 153 -10.73 6.11 5.59
N VAL A 154 -11.44 6.10 4.46
CA VAL A 154 -12.91 6.09 4.44
C VAL A 154 -13.44 4.90 5.21
N ARG A 155 -12.93 3.69 4.94
CA ARG A 155 -13.33 2.48 5.66
C ARG A 155 -13.06 2.59 7.17
N PHE A 156 -11.92 3.13 7.55
CA PHE A 156 -11.55 3.33 8.95
C PHE A 156 -12.53 4.30 9.65
N PHE A 157 -12.80 5.47 9.06
CA PHE A 157 -13.69 6.46 9.65
C PHE A 157 -15.15 6.00 9.68
N VAL A 158 -15.63 5.33 8.64
CA VAL A 158 -16.98 4.73 8.63
C VAL A 158 -17.12 3.73 9.78
N ARG A 159 -16.14 2.87 10.00
CA ARG A 159 -16.12 1.91 11.11
C ARG A 159 -16.00 2.58 12.48
N LEU A 160 -15.34 3.74 12.57
CA LEU A 160 -15.33 4.53 13.80
C LEU A 160 -16.70 5.11 14.12
N ALA A 161 -17.42 5.61 13.09
CA ALA A 161 -18.75 6.19 13.25
C ALA A 161 -19.81 5.12 13.60
N MET A 162 -19.66 3.91 13.07
CA MET A 162 -20.51 2.77 13.44
C MET A 162 -20.10 2.26 14.83
N LYS A 163 -20.71 2.85 15.88
CA LYS A 163 -20.55 2.45 17.29
C LYS A 163 -21.22 1.10 17.57
N LYS A 164 -20.74 0.02 16.96
CA LYS A 164 -21.19 -1.33 17.31
C LYS A 164 -19.99 -2.25 17.48
#